data_700af0f2191dd6334816c2d7397b39ed
#
_entry.id   700af0f2191dd6334816c2d7397b39ed
#
_cell.length_a   1.000
_cell.length_b   1.000
_cell.length_c   1.000
_cell.angle_alpha   90.00
_cell.angle_beta   90.00
_cell.angle_gamma   90.00
#
_symmetry.space_group_name_H-M   'P 1'
#
loop_
_entity.id
_entity.type
_entity.pdbx_description
1 polymer ?
#
loop_
_entity_poly.entity_id
_entity_poly.type
_entity_poly.pdbx_seq_one_letter_code
_entity_poly.pdbx_strand_id
1 'polypeptide(L)'
;PASSANPANPANMADVARVAGVSIATVSRALRDVPGVGDSTRERVREVAEQLSYVISPEASSLSRRETGRVAVVMPRIDVWFYSTMLSGLERALRAEGIDVLVYQVDGPAERGAFVRDLPARRKVDAVILAALPLSPEQRDRLDLLGVPMVIAGGQARGLPHVDVDDRAMARAAVERLVAAGHRDIAMVRTSDTDATTWDADLLRVAGYREALAAAGLEARPELLVTETYGVDAGTRAVERLLAVDRPPTAVFGYSDEIAAAVSVGARRHGLSVPDDLSVIGVDGHPMSELFGLSTMDQNVERQAEEAAGIAVRLIRGEPGTRSVRVRHRFVDRGSVQPPRPQD
;
A
#
# COMPACT_ATOMS: atom_id res chain seq x y z
N PRO A 1 30.69 -47.47 -4.70
CA PRO A 1 30.24 -46.75 -5.86
C PRO A 1 29.17 -45.74 -5.41
N ALA A 2 29.57 -44.47 -5.40
CA ALA A 2 28.66 -43.37 -5.13
C ALA A 2 27.64 -43.32 -6.27
N SER A 3 26.38 -43.52 -5.96
CA SER A 3 25.26 -43.31 -6.89
C SER A 3 25.17 -41.82 -7.16
N SER A 4 25.48 -41.42 -8.40
CA SER A 4 25.34 -40.06 -8.91
C SER A 4 23.90 -39.59 -8.74
N ALA A 5 23.71 -38.52 -7.96
CA ALA A 5 22.45 -37.80 -7.91
C ALA A 5 22.09 -37.33 -9.33
N ASN A 6 20.91 -37.70 -9.78
CA ASN A 6 20.36 -37.24 -11.04
C ASN A 6 20.05 -35.73 -10.91
N PRO A 7 20.61 -34.83 -11.74
CA PRO A 7 20.43 -33.38 -11.60
C PRO A 7 18.99 -32.90 -11.91
N ALA A 8 18.06 -33.79 -12.18
CA ALA A 8 16.68 -33.47 -12.53
C ALA A 8 15.67 -33.53 -11.35
N ASN A 9 16.10 -33.94 -10.14
CA ASN A 9 15.18 -33.98 -8.99
C ASN A 9 15.91 -33.50 -7.73
N PRO A 10 15.52 -32.37 -7.12
CA PRO A 10 16.14 -31.89 -5.88
C PRO A 10 15.96 -32.91 -4.77
N ALA A 11 16.98 -33.06 -3.90
CA ALA A 11 16.94 -33.97 -2.79
C ALA A 11 15.67 -33.74 -1.93
N ASN A 12 15.07 -34.82 -1.46
CA ASN A 12 13.86 -34.76 -0.64
C ASN A 12 14.18 -35.26 0.80
N MET A 13 13.22 -35.12 1.72
CA MET A 13 13.36 -35.50 3.13
C MET A 13 13.70 -37.00 3.29
N ALA A 14 13.25 -37.86 2.39
CA ALA A 14 13.55 -39.31 2.43
C ALA A 14 15.01 -39.57 2.04
N ASP A 15 15.60 -38.77 1.15
CA ASP A 15 17.02 -38.86 0.81
C ASP A 15 17.91 -38.47 2.01
N VAL A 16 17.55 -37.40 2.72
CA VAL A 16 18.24 -37.01 3.95
C VAL A 16 18.13 -38.11 5.00
N ALA A 17 16.94 -38.68 5.19
CA ALA A 17 16.70 -39.76 6.13
C ALA A 17 17.55 -41.01 5.82
N ARG A 18 17.62 -41.38 4.54
CA ARG A 18 18.42 -42.53 4.07
C ARG A 18 19.91 -42.33 4.30
N VAL A 19 20.45 -41.13 3.96
CA VAL A 19 21.89 -40.81 4.11
C VAL A 19 22.28 -40.64 5.58
N ALA A 20 21.43 -39.99 6.39
CA ALA A 20 21.63 -39.80 7.81
C ALA A 20 21.39 -41.07 8.64
N GLY A 21 20.81 -42.14 8.08
CA GLY A 21 20.52 -43.36 8.76
C GLY A 21 19.44 -43.24 9.83
N VAL A 22 18.45 -42.38 9.64
CA VAL A 22 17.35 -42.13 10.60
C VAL A 22 16.00 -42.16 9.92
N SER A 23 14.91 -42.14 10.68
CA SER A 23 13.57 -42.03 10.11
C SER A 23 13.27 -40.64 9.57
N ILE A 24 12.34 -40.54 8.59
CA ILE A 24 11.85 -39.23 8.06
C ILE A 24 11.29 -38.39 9.23
N ALA A 25 10.62 -39.00 10.21
CA ALA A 25 10.12 -38.29 11.38
C ALA A 25 11.26 -37.71 12.24
N THR A 26 12.41 -38.41 12.35
CA THR A 26 13.59 -37.95 13.05
C THR A 26 14.25 -36.78 12.29
N VAL A 27 14.38 -36.86 10.95
CA VAL A 27 14.86 -35.76 10.12
C VAL A 27 13.99 -34.51 10.30
N SER A 28 12.67 -34.70 10.24
CA SER A 28 11.71 -33.60 10.40
C SER A 28 11.81 -32.93 11.79
N ARG A 29 12.03 -33.70 12.87
CA ARG A 29 12.25 -33.15 14.21
C ARG A 29 13.60 -32.47 14.37
N ALA A 30 14.66 -33.08 13.84
CA ALA A 30 16.02 -32.56 13.91
C ALA A 30 16.16 -31.20 13.20
N LEU A 31 15.64 -31.08 11.99
CA LEU A 31 15.71 -29.86 11.20
C LEU A 31 14.79 -28.73 11.71
N ARG A 32 13.77 -29.07 12.52
CA ARG A 32 12.83 -28.10 13.14
C ARG A 32 13.14 -27.80 14.62
N ASP A 33 14.24 -28.27 15.14
CA ASP A 33 14.61 -28.11 16.55
C ASP A 33 13.57 -28.59 17.58
N VAL A 34 12.71 -29.56 17.18
CA VAL A 34 11.70 -30.12 18.06
C VAL A 34 12.37 -31.05 19.08
N PRO A 35 11.96 -31.04 20.38
CA PRO A 35 12.45 -31.97 21.40
C PRO A 35 12.31 -33.45 21.02
N GLY A 36 13.23 -34.29 21.52
CA GLY A 36 13.18 -35.74 21.31
C GLY A 36 14.17 -36.26 20.27
N VAL A 37 15.12 -35.44 19.82
CA VAL A 37 16.27 -35.84 19.00
C VAL A 37 17.54 -35.43 19.73
N GLY A 38 18.47 -36.35 19.96
CA GLY A 38 19.76 -36.04 20.58
C GLY A 38 20.63 -35.17 19.71
N ASP A 39 21.50 -34.35 20.35
CA ASP A 39 22.29 -33.31 19.68
C ASP A 39 23.21 -33.88 18.57
N SER A 40 23.85 -35.00 18.80
CA SER A 40 24.72 -35.65 17.77
C SER A 40 23.92 -36.13 16.54
N THR A 41 22.68 -36.58 16.74
CA THR A 41 21.80 -36.95 15.64
C THR A 41 21.30 -35.71 14.88
N ARG A 42 21.02 -34.65 15.61
CA ARG A 42 20.58 -33.35 15.02
C ARG A 42 21.68 -32.77 14.14
N GLU A 43 22.91 -32.76 14.63
CA GLU A 43 24.09 -32.27 13.90
C GLU A 43 24.31 -33.08 12.62
N ARG A 44 24.31 -34.40 12.71
CA ARG A 44 24.45 -35.27 11.54
C ARG A 44 23.37 -35.05 10.50
N VAL A 45 22.11 -34.85 10.92
CA VAL A 45 20.99 -34.59 9.99
C VAL A 45 21.18 -33.25 9.29
N ARG A 46 21.67 -32.21 9.99
CA ARG A 46 21.95 -30.89 9.39
C ARG A 46 23.07 -30.97 8.38
N GLU A 47 24.20 -31.64 8.72
CA GLU A 47 25.31 -31.86 7.79
C GLU A 47 24.88 -32.58 6.51
N VAL A 48 24.07 -33.64 6.64
CA VAL A 48 23.56 -34.39 5.49
C VAL A 48 22.61 -33.55 4.65
N ALA A 49 21.74 -32.74 5.28
CA ALA A 49 20.85 -31.84 4.55
C ALA A 49 21.64 -30.80 3.75
N GLU A 50 22.69 -30.25 4.33
CA GLU A 50 23.60 -29.29 3.67
C GLU A 50 24.38 -29.95 2.50
N GLN A 51 24.95 -31.14 2.71
CA GLN A 51 25.62 -31.92 1.66
C GLN A 51 24.69 -32.23 0.46
N LEU A 52 23.44 -32.49 0.71
CA LEU A 52 22.44 -32.78 -0.32
C LEU A 52 21.77 -31.50 -0.87
N SER A 53 22.17 -30.32 -0.41
CA SER A 53 21.49 -29.05 -0.71
C SER A 53 19.98 -29.13 -0.47
N TYR A 54 19.57 -29.89 0.55
CA TYR A 54 18.17 -30.07 0.91
C TYR A 54 17.67 -28.86 1.72
N VAL A 55 16.69 -28.17 1.18
CA VAL A 55 15.96 -27.12 1.90
C VAL A 55 14.59 -27.68 2.32
N ILE A 56 14.23 -27.48 3.59
CA ILE A 56 12.90 -27.90 4.07
C ILE A 56 11.85 -27.22 3.20
N SER A 57 11.02 -27.99 2.49
CA SER A 57 9.87 -27.44 1.79
C SER A 57 8.88 -26.85 2.82
N PRO A 58 8.55 -25.56 2.73
CA PRO A 58 7.52 -24.97 3.58
C PRO A 58 6.19 -25.72 3.49
N GLU A 59 5.87 -26.29 2.33
CA GLU A 59 4.64 -27.05 2.07
C GLU A 59 4.59 -28.38 2.83
N ALA A 60 5.73 -29.09 2.95
CA ALA A 60 5.81 -30.30 3.78
C ALA A 60 5.70 -29.97 5.28
N SER A 61 6.03 -28.72 5.66
CA SER A 61 5.94 -28.23 7.03
C SER A 61 4.51 -27.79 7.40
N SER A 62 3.78 -27.20 6.43
CA SER A 62 2.42 -26.70 6.64
C SER A 62 1.36 -27.80 6.80
N LEU A 63 1.59 -28.99 6.22
CA LEU A 63 0.70 -30.16 6.39
C LEU A 63 0.58 -30.65 7.86
N SER A 64 1.58 -30.34 8.70
CA SER A 64 1.55 -30.69 10.14
C SER A 64 1.15 -29.52 11.04
N ARG A 65 1.22 -28.29 10.54
CA ARG A 65 0.69 -27.07 11.17
C ARG A 65 -0.51 -26.64 10.34
N ARG A 66 -1.59 -26.23 10.98
CA ARG A 66 -2.76 -25.66 10.29
C ARG A 66 -2.47 -24.25 9.69
N GLU A 67 -1.21 -23.81 9.69
CA GLU A 67 -0.74 -22.49 9.26
C GLU A 67 0.14 -22.62 8.02
N THR A 68 -0.03 -21.74 7.08
CA THR A 68 0.74 -21.71 5.81
C THR A 68 2.03 -20.92 5.94
N GLY A 69 2.16 -20.05 6.96
CA GLY A 69 3.24 -19.08 7.11
C GLY A 69 3.22 -17.97 6.05
N ARG A 70 2.05 -17.67 5.48
CA ARG A 70 1.91 -16.72 4.39
C ARG A 70 0.76 -15.74 4.62
N VAL A 71 0.94 -14.51 4.18
CA VAL A 71 -0.10 -13.47 4.13
C VAL A 71 -0.26 -13.01 2.69
N ALA A 72 -1.51 -12.91 2.21
CA ALA A 72 -1.79 -12.27 0.94
C ALA A 72 -1.87 -10.75 1.11
N VAL A 73 -1.19 -10.01 0.25
CA VAL A 73 -1.39 -8.57 0.07
C VAL A 73 -2.07 -8.34 -1.27
N VAL A 74 -3.27 -7.79 -1.22
CA VAL A 74 -4.10 -7.51 -2.42
C VAL A 74 -4.12 -6.01 -2.62
N MET A 75 -3.71 -5.55 -3.80
CA MET A 75 -3.62 -4.12 -4.13
C MET A 75 -3.91 -3.87 -5.59
N PRO A 76 -4.36 -2.67 -5.97
CA PRO A 76 -4.69 -2.37 -7.36
C PRO A 76 -3.45 -2.22 -8.23
N ARG A 77 -2.37 -1.62 -7.71
CA ARG A 77 -1.18 -1.28 -8.48
C ARG A 77 0.08 -1.40 -7.63
N ILE A 78 1.16 -1.87 -8.22
CA ILE A 78 2.47 -1.96 -7.56
C ILE A 78 3.45 -0.89 -8.04
N ASP A 79 3.14 -0.20 -9.14
CA ASP A 79 3.97 0.81 -9.80
C ASP A 79 3.74 2.24 -9.30
N VAL A 80 2.77 2.45 -8.40
CA VAL A 80 2.49 3.74 -7.73
C VAL A 80 3.20 3.76 -6.39
N TRP A 81 3.86 4.87 -6.07
CA TRP A 81 4.70 4.99 -4.88
C TRP A 81 3.99 4.61 -3.58
N PHE A 82 2.75 5.05 -3.38
CA PHE A 82 1.97 4.70 -2.19
C PHE A 82 1.89 3.19 -1.99
N TYR A 83 1.52 2.45 -3.04
CA TYR A 83 1.33 1.00 -2.96
C TYR A 83 2.66 0.25 -2.84
N SER A 84 3.69 0.67 -3.58
CA SER A 84 5.02 0.05 -3.48
C SER A 84 5.67 0.26 -2.11
N THR A 85 5.49 1.44 -1.50
CA THR A 85 5.96 1.74 -0.15
C THR A 85 5.17 0.95 0.90
N MET A 86 3.85 0.88 0.75
CA MET A 86 2.98 0.04 1.59
C MET A 86 3.42 -1.42 1.54
N LEU A 87 3.61 -1.97 0.34
CA LEU A 87 4.06 -3.36 0.15
C LEU A 87 5.42 -3.62 0.80
N SER A 88 6.38 -2.71 0.58
CA SER A 88 7.73 -2.83 1.17
C SER A 88 7.69 -2.81 2.71
N GLY A 89 6.87 -1.95 3.30
CA GLY A 89 6.69 -1.90 4.75
C GLY A 89 6.00 -3.15 5.30
N LEU A 90 4.95 -3.64 4.63
CA LEU A 90 4.25 -4.87 4.98
C LEU A 90 5.18 -6.09 4.91
N GLU A 91 5.93 -6.22 3.81
CA GLU A 91 6.88 -7.34 3.61
C GLU A 91 7.95 -7.34 4.71
N ARG A 92 8.58 -6.20 4.97
CA ARG A 92 9.59 -6.06 6.02
C ARG A 92 9.07 -6.47 7.39
N ALA A 93 7.87 -6.00 7.76
CA ALA A 93 7.27 -6.29 9.05
C ALA A 93 6.83 -7.75 9.19
N LEU A 94 6.23 -8.34 8.15
CA LEU A 94 5.81 -9.74 8.15
C LEU A 94 7.00 -10.70 8.11
N ARG A 95 8.04 -10.40 7.34
CA ARG A 95 9.28 -11.19 7.30
C ARG A 95 9.98 -11.23 8.66
N ALA A 96 9.94 -10.16 9.44
CA ALA A 96 10.48 -10.14 10.80
C ALA A 96 9.78 -11.15 11.73
N GLU A 97 8.52 -11.50 11.42
CA GLU A 97 7.72 -12.52 12.10
C GLU A 97 7.80 -13.91 11.45
N GLY A 98 8.66 -14.09 10.41
CA GLY A 98 8.82 -15.34 9.68
C GLY A 98 7.66 -15.67 8.73
N ILE A 99 6.94 -14.66 8.28
CA ILE A 99 5.76 -14.79 7.40
C ILE A 99 6.12 -14.28 6.00
N ASP A 100 5.86 -15.12 4.98
CA ASP A 100 6.04 -14.77 3.58
C ASP A 100 4.85 -13.98 3.04
N VAL A 101 5.08 -13.14 2.02
CA VAL A 101 4.05 -12.34 1.36
C VAL A 101 3.72 -12.90 -0.02
N LEU A 102 2.45 -13.13 -0.28
CA LEU A 102 1.91 -13.38 -1.63
C LEU A 102 1.22 -12.12 -2.13
N VAL A 103 1.68 -11.56 -3.24
CA VAL A 103 1.10 -10.35 -3.83
C VAL A 103 0.08 -10.71 -4.88
N TYR A 104 -1.11 -10.12 -4.78
CA TYR A 104 -2.15 -10.14 -5.79
C TYR A 104 -2.42 -8.71 -6.26
N GLN A 105 -2.02 -8.41 -7.49
CA GLN A 105 -2.42 -7.16 -8.14
C GLN A 105 -3.79 -7.36 -8.78
N VAL A 106 -4.71 -6.41 -8.57
CA VAL A 106 -6.10 -6.47 -9.06
C VAL A 106 -6.49 -5.09 -9.61
N ASP A 107 -6.02 -4.82 -10.82
CA ASP A 107 -6.26 -3.54 -11.49
C ASP A 107 -7.66 -3.51 -12.11
N GLY A 108 -8.41 -2.47 -11.79
CA GLY A 108 -9.77 -2.27 -12.30
C GLY A 108 -10.84 -3.24 -11.74
N PRO A 109 -12.13 -2.98 -12.06
CA PRO A 109 -13.27 -3.74 -11.51
C PRO A 109 -13.31 -5.19 -11.99
N ALA A 110 -12.86 -5.47 -13.22
CA ALA A 110 -12.89 -6.81 -13.79
C ALA A 110 -11.97 -7.77 -13.04
N GLU A 111 -10.73 -7.35 -12.76
CA GLU A 111 -9.76 -8.16 -12.01
C GLU A 111 -10.15 -8.26 -10.54
N ARG A 112 -10.63 -7.16 -9.91
CA ARG A 112 -11.18 -7.20 -8.55
C ARG A 112 -12.35 -8.18 -8.46
N GLY A 113 -13.28 -8.11 -9.43
CA GLY A 113 -14.39 -9.05 -9.51
C GLY A 113 -13.95 -10.49 -9.69
N ALA A 114 -12.94 -10.75 -10.51
CA ALA A 114 -12.35 -12.07 -10.69
C ALA A 114 -11.68 -12.58 -9.41
N PHE A 115 -10.86 -11.76 -8.74
CA PHE A 115 -10.22 -12.11 -7.48
C PHE A 115 -11.25 -12.50 -6.41
N VAL A 116 -12.31 -11.68 -6.24
CA VAL A 116 -13.37 -11.94 -5.27
C VAL A 116 -14.20 -13.18 -5.64
N ARG A 117 -14.44 -13.42 -6.94
CA ARG A 117 -15.16 -14.60 -7.41
C ARG A 117 -14.38 -15.89 -7.23
N ASP A 118 -13.11 -15.86 -7.62
CA ASP A 118 -12.28 -17.07 -7.75
C ASP A 118 -11.50 -17.38 -6.46
N LEU A 119 -11.37 -16.40 -5.55
CA LEU A 119 -10.71 -16.52 -4.26
C LEU A 119 -9.34 -17.23 -4.34
N PRO A 120 -8.38 -16.76 -5.17
CA PRO A 120 -7.12 -17.48 -5.44
C PRO A 120 -6.22 -17.64 -4.20
N ALA A 121 -6.43 -16.82 -3.15
CA ALA A 121 -5.72 -16.91 -1.88
C ALA A 121 -6.27 -17.98 -0.94
N ARG A 122 -7.45 -18.56 -1.24
CA ARG A 122 -8.10 -19.53 -0.36
C ARG A 122 -7.20 -20.72 -0.07
N ARG A 123 -7.04 -21.09 1.19
CA ARG A 123 -6.17 -22.17 1.70
C ARG A 123 -4.68 -22.02 1.39
N LYS A 124 -4.24 -20.85 0.93
CA LYS A 124 -2.83 -20.58 0.61
C LYS A 124 -2.18 -19.62 1.60
N VAL A 125 -2.97 -18.94 2.43
CA VAL A 125 -2.53 -17.89 3.33
C VAL A 125 -3.25 -17.98 4.67
N ASP A 126 -2.67 -17.40 5.71
CA ASP A 126 -3.19 -17.36 7.06
C ASP A 126 -3.94 -16.05 7.35
N ALA A 127 -3.70 -15.00 6.56
CA ALA A 127 -4.45 -13.75 6.58
C ALA A 127 -4.39 -13.05 5.21
N VAL A 128 -5.25 -12.05 5.03
CA VAL A 128 -5.27 -11.18 3.85
C VAL A 128 -5.19 -9.71 4.29
N ILE A 129 -4.29 -8.95 3.68
CA ILE A 129 -4.22 -7.50 3.80
C ILE A 129 -4.68 -6.89 2.49
N LEU A 130 -5.71 -6.05 2.55
CA LEU A 130 -6.26 -5.32 1.40
C LEU A 130 -5.71 -3.89 1.44
N ALA A 131 -4.79 -3.56 0.53
CA ALA A 131 -4.13 -2.26 0.51
C ALA A 131 -4.94 -1.25 -0.31
N ALA A 132 -5.60 -0.31 0.37
CA ALA A 132 -6.43 0.76 -0.19
C ALA A 132 -7.32 0.27 -1.36
N LEU A 133 -7.94 -0.90 -1.19
CA LEU A 133 -8.76 -1.52 -2.23
C LEU A 133 -10.24 -1.16 -2.00
N PRO A 134 -10.90 -0.52 -2.97
CA PRO A 134 -12.34 -0.25 -2.85
C PRO A 134 -13.11 -1.55 -2.99
N LEU A 135 -14.00 -1.82 -2.05
CA LEU A 135 -14.83 -3.02 -2.01
C LEU A 135 -16.30 -2.63 -1.89
N SER A 136 -17.15 -3.23 -2.74
CA SER A 136 -18.59 -3.20 -2.47
C SER A 136 -18.93 -4.08 -1.25
N PRO A 137 -20.08 -3.85 -0.59
CA PRO A 137 -20.55 -4.70 0.49
C PRO A 137 -20.61 -6.19 0.09
N GLU A 138 -21.09 -6.47 -1.14
CA GLU A 138 -21.22 -7.83 -1.65
C GLU A 138 -19.83 -8.47 -1.89
N GLN A 139 -18.87 -7.70 -2.38
CA GLN A 139 -17.48 -8.15 -2.55
C GLN A 139 -16.85 -8.49 -1.19
N ARG A 140 -17.07 -7.63 -0.20
CA ARG A 140 -16.59 -7.86 1.16
C ARG A 140 -17.17 -9.14 1.75
N ASP A 141 -18.50 -9.33 1.70
CA ASP A 141 -19.16 -10.52 2.24
C ASP A 141 -18.67 -11.81 1.56
N ARG A 142 -18.36 -11.73 0.27
CA ARG A 142 -17.78 -12.87 -0.45
C ARG A 142 -16.34 -13.16 -0.02
N LEU A 143 -15.54 -12.16 0.32
CA LEU A 143 -14.17 -12.35 0.81
C LEU A 143 -14.14 -13.09 2.16
N ASP A 144 -15.20 -13.02 2.97
CA ASP A 144 -15.33 -13.80 4.21
C ASP A 144 -15.26 -15.33 3.94
N LEU A 145 -15.59 -15.78 2.71
CA LEU A 145 -15.45 -17.18 2.28
C LEU A 145 -13.99 -17.65 2.15
N LEU A 146 -13.02 -16.74 2.21
CA LEU A 146 -11.60 -17.11 2.33
C LEU A 146 -11.35 -17.91 3.62
N GLY A 147 -12.13 -17.62 4.68
CA GLY A 147 -12.04 -18.29 5.96
C GLY A 147 -10.77 -17.97 6.74
N VAL A 148 -10.17 -16.82 6.46
CA VAL A 148 -8.97 -16.28 7.14
C VAL A 148 -9.20 -14.83 7.54
N PRO A 149 -8.50 -14.33 8.57
CA PRO A 149 -8.57 -12.93 8.98
C PRO A 149 -8.24 -11.96 7.83
N MET A 150 -8.90 -10.80 7.84
CA MET A 150 -8.65 -9.73 6.89
C MET A 150 -8.36 -8.41 7.61
N VAL A 151 -7.47 -7.61 7.03
CA VAL A 151 -7.10 -6.26 7.50
C VAL A 151 -7.09 -5.31 6.31
N ILE A 152 -7.57 -4.09 6.50
CA ILE A 152 -7.45 -3.01 5.51
C ILE A 152 -6.22 -2.16 5.86
N ALA A 153 -5.35 -1.91 4.90
CA ALA A 153 -4.22 -0.99 5.02
C ALA A 153 -4.43 0.21 4.09
N GLY A 154 -4.35 1.44 4.62
CA GLY A 154 -4.52 2.66 3.84
C GLY A 154 -5.97 2.97 3.46
N GLY A 155 -6.92 2.54 4.26
CA GLY A 155 -8.34 2.78 4.03
C GLY A 155 -9.22 2.17 5.11
N GLN A 156 -10.52 2.13 4.88
CA GLN A 156 -11.51 1.61 5.82
C GLN A 156 -12.49 0.66 5.12
N ALA A 157 -12.95 -0.34 5.85
CA ALA A 157 -14.14 -1.11 5.47
C ALA A 157 -14.93 -1.46 6.73
N ARG A 158 -16.25 -1.36 6.65
CA ARG A 158 -17.12 -1.63 7.80
C ARG A 158 -16.93 -3.04 8.32
N GLY A 159 -16.68 -3.15 9.63
CA GLY A 159 -16.56 -4.44 10.32
C GLY A 159 -15.23 -5.17 10.14
N LEU A 160 -14.26 -4.58 9.45
CA LEU A 160 -12.90 -5.08 9.36
C LEU A 160 -11.93 -4.21 10.16
N PRO A 161 -10.93 -4.81 10.82
CA PRO A 161 -9.80 -4.05 11.35
C PRO A 161 -9.11 -3.31 10.21
N HIS A 162 -8.74 -2.07 10.46
CA HIS A 162 -8.11 -1.24 9.44
C HIS A 162 -7.05 -0.30 10.01
N VAL A 163 -6.17 0.12 9.15
CA VAL A 163 -5.21 1.21 9.39
C VAL A 163 -5.45 2.27 8.35
N ASP A 164 -5.73 3.49 8.79
CA ASP A 164 -6.04 4.61 7.91
C ASP A 164 -5.35 5.91 8.37
N VAL A 165 -5.45 6.93 7.54
CA VAL A 165 -5.31 8.34 7.90
C VAL A 165 -6.68 9.02 7.79
N ASP A 166 -6.83 10.18 8.42
CA ASP A 166 -8.03 10.99 8.19
C ASP A 166 -7.85 11.82 6.91
N ASP A 167 -8.17 11.22 5.75
CA ASP A 167 -8.03 11.85 4.44
C ASP A 167 -8.80 13.18 4.34
N ARG A 168 -9.96 13.26 4.96
CA ARG A 168 -10.80 14.47 4.98
C ARG A 168 -10.11 15.59 5.78
N ALA A 169 -9.66 15.30 6.98
CA ALA A 169 -8.94 16.26 7.81
C ALA A 169 -7.60 16.66 7.19
N MET A 170 -6.90 15.72 6.56
CA MET A 170 -5.63 15.95 5.88
C MET A 170 -5.79 16.88 4.67
N ALA A 171 -6.76 16.63 3.81
CA ALA A 171 -7.06 17.48 2.67
C ALA A 171 -7.53 18.87 3.10
N ARG A 172 -8.38 18.92 4.13
CA ARG A 172 -8.79 20.19 4.73
C ARG A 172 -7.58 20.99 5.23
N ALA A 173 -6.67 20.39 5.97
CA ALA A 173 -5.46 21.03 6.46
C ALA A 173 -4.54 21.52 5.32
N ALA A 174 -4.43 20.77 4.23
CA ALA A 174 -3.67 21.17 3.05
C ALA A 174 -4.25 22.46 2.42
N VAL A 175 -5.55 22.50 2.22
CA VAL A 175 -6.23 23.65 1.62
C VAL A 175 -6.25 24.86 2.57
N GLU A 176 -6.43 24.67 3.87
CA GLU A 176 -6.30 25.72 4.89
C GLU A 176 -4.93 26.40 4.81
N ARG A 177 -3.84 25.68 4.49
CA ARG A 177 -2.51 26.26 4.25
C ARG A 177 -2.48 27.21 3.06
N LEU A 178 -3.11 26.79 1.95
CA LEU A 178 -3.21 27.65 0.76
C LEU A 178 -4.06 28.89 1.03
N VAL A 179 -5.17 28.73 1.75
CA VAL A 179 -6.02 29.86 2.18
C VAL A 179 -5.25 30.81 3.08
N ALA A 180 -4.50 30.27 4.07
CA ALA A 180 -3.69 31.07 4.99
C ALA A 180 -2.56 31.84 4.28
N ALA A 181 -2.01 31.28 3.20
CA ALA A 181 -1.04 31.98 2.33
C ALA A 181 -1.69 33.10 1.49
N GLY A 182 -3.01 33.22 1.46
CA GLY A 182 -3.74 34.31 0.77
C GLY A 182 -4.42 33.89 -0.52
N HIS A 183 -4.32 32.61 -0.92
CA HIS A 183 -5.00 32.13 -2.13
C HIS A 183 -6.52 32.12 -1.97
N ARG A 184 -7.22 32.46 -3.05
CA ARG A 184 -8.68 32.49 -3.11
C ARG A 184 -9.22 31.58 -4.22
N ASP A 185 -8.54 31.53 -5.35
CA ASP A 185 -8.81 30.63 -6.46
C ASP A 185 -7.87 29.42 -6.33
N ILE A 186 -8.37 28.37 -5.72
CA ILE A 186 -7.62 27.15 -5.38
C ILE A 186 -8.23 25.98 -6.15
N ALA A 187 -7.45 25.32 -6.98
CA ALA A 187 -7.88 24.12 -7.68
C ALA A 187 -7.53 22.85 -6.90
N MET A 188 -8.26 21.77 -7.20
CA MET A 188 -7.87 20.43 -6.82
C MET A 188 -7.73 19.57 -8.08
N VAL A 189 -6.55 18.93 -8.24
CA VAL A 189 -6.33 17.93 -9.29
C VAL A 189 -6.36 16.56 -8.65
N ARG A 190 -7.35 15.77 -9.06
CA ARG A 190 -7.60 14.41 -8.60
C ARG A 190 -7.42 13.41 -9.74
N THR A 191 -7.33 12.14 -9.41
CA THR A 191 -7.24 11.07 -10.39
C THR A 191 -8.42 10.13 -10.29
N SER A 192 -8.75 9.52 -11.42
CA SER A 192 -9.63 8.37 -11.50
C SER A 192 -8.88 7.23 -12.19
N ASP A 193 -9.27 6.00 -11.91
CA ASP A 193 -8.87 4.88 -12.74
C ASP A 193 -9.48 4.98 -14.14
N THR A 194 -8.95 4.22 -15.09
CA THR A 194 -9.44 4.16 -16.47
C THR A 194 -10.91 3.80 -16.58
N ASP A 195 -11.47 3.18 -15.56
CA ASP A 195 -12.87 2.76 -15.45
C ASP A 195 -13.75 3.70 -14.61
N ALA A 196 -13.23 4.88 -14.25
CA ALA A 196 -13.88 5.87 -13.40
C ALA A 196 -14.21 5.36 -11.98
N THR A 197 -13.56 4.31 -11.49
CA THR A 197 -13.70 3.88 -10.10
C THR A 197 -13.23 5.01 -9.17
N THR A 198 -14.09 5.38 -8.25
CA THR A 198 -13.78 6.42 -7.25
C THR A 198 -13.34 5.75 -5.95
N TRP A 199 -12.20 6.17 -5.45
CA TRP A 199 -11.61 5.68 -4.20
C TRP A 199 -12.20 6.43 -3.00
N ASP A 200 -12.40 5.74 -1.88
CA ASP A 200 -12.90 6.40 -0.65
C ASP A 200 -12.00 7.56 -0.23
N ALA A 201 -10.68 7.41 -0.32
CA ALA A 201 -9.71 8.47 -0.06
C ALA A 201 -9.95 9.71 -0.95
N ASP A 202 -10.28 9.50 -2.23
CA ASP A 202 -10.58 10.60 -3.16
C ASP A 202 -11.84 11.35 -2.75
N LEU A 203 -12.92 10.64 -2.42
CA LEU A 203 -14.17 11.26 -1.95
C LEU A 203 -13.93 12.07 -0.67
N LEU A 204 -13.16 11.53 0.26
CA LEU A 204 -12.83 12.18 1.53
C LEU A 204 -11.95 13.41 1.31
N ARG A 205 -10.94 13.34 0.42
CA ARG A 205 -10.09 14.48 0.07
C ARG A 205 -10.88 15.59 -0.61
N VAL A 206 -11.80 15.26 -1.52
CA VAL A 206 -12.73 16.25 -2.13
C VAL A 206 -13.62 16.89 -1.06
N ALA A 207 -14.12 16.11 -0.10
CA ALA A 207 -14.93 16.67 0.99
C ALA A 207 -14.11 17.66 1.84
N GLY A 208 -12.88 17.29 2.24
CA GLY A 208 -11.97 18.16 2.99
C GLY A 208 -11.61 19.45 2.25
N TYR A 209 -11.34 19.35 0.95
CA TYR A 209 -11.11 20.51 0.06
C TYR A 209 -12.30 21.48 0.08
N ARG A 210 -13.51 20.97 -0.15
CA ARG A 210 -14.72 21.80 -0.14
C ARG A 210 -15.00 22.45 1.20
N GLU A 211 -14.77 21.73 2.28
CA GLU A 211 -14.94 22.24 3.64
C GLU A 211 -13.98 23.36 3.99
N ALA A 212 -12.71 23.24 3.61
CA ALA A 212 -11.73 24.29 3.85
C ALA A 212 -12.10 25.58 3.09
N LEU A 213 -12.54 25.46 1.82
CA LEU A 213 -13.00 26.61 1.05
C LEU A 213 -14.23 27.24 1.69
N ALA A 214 -15.23 26.46 2.03
CA ALA A 214 -16.48 26.95 2.65
C ALA A 214 -16.19 27.66 4.01
N ALA A 215 -15.30 27.10 4.83
CA ALA A 215 -14.89 27.71 6.10
C ALA A 215 -14.20 29.06 5.91
N ALA A 216 -13.53 29.27 4.78
CA ALA A 216 -12.90 30.54 4.39
C ALA A 216 -13.86 31.50 3.64
N GLY A 217 -15.13 31.15 3.48
CA GLY A 217 -16.10 31.91 2.69
C GLY A 217 -15.80 31.92 1.19
N LEU A 218 -15.09 30.90 0.68
CA LEU A 218 -14.73 30.76 -0.73
C LEU A 218 -15.66 29.74 -1.41
N GLU A 219 -15.93 29.98 -2.69
CA GLU A 219 -16.72 29.07 -3.52
C GLU A 219 -15.84 27.92 -4.03
N ALA A 220 -16.35 26.70 -3.89
CA ALA A 220 -15.75 25.53 -4.55
C ALA A 220 -16.21 25.49 -6.02
N ARG A 221 -15.54 26.19 -6.89
CA ARG A 221 -15.84 26.33 -8.32
C ARG A 221 -15.67 24.97 -9.01
N PRO A 222 -16.71 24.45 -9.70
CA PRO A 222 -16.67 23.12 -10.33
C PRO A 222 -15.52 22.96 -11.35
N GLU A 223 -15.21 24.02 -12.11
CA GLU A 223 -14.15 24.04 -13.12
C GLU A 223 -12.73 23.96 -12.52
N LEU A 224 -12.57 24.23 -11.22
CA LEU A 224 -11.31 24.09 -10.49
C LEU A 224 -11.14 22.69 -9.85
N LEU A 225 -12.16 21.84 -9.93
CA LEU A 225 -12.06 20.44 -9.52
C LEU A 225 -11.81 19.58 -10.77
N VAL A 226 -10.54 19.38 -11.10
CA VAL A 226 -10.11 18.67 -12.31
C VAL A 226 -9.87 17.21 -12.01
N THR A 227 -10.46 16.32 -12.80
CA THR A 227 -10.21 14.87 -12.75
C THR A 227 -9.46 14.45 -13.99
N GLU A 228 -8.33 13.78 -13.80
CA GLU A 228 -7.50 13.23 -14.86
C GLU A 228 -7.30 11.73 -14.66
N THR A 229 -7.18 10.98 -15.77
CA THR A 229 -6.72 9.60 -15.68
C THR A 229 -5.26 9.58 -15.24
N TYR A 230 -4.93 8.74 -14.27
CA TYR A 230 -3.57 8.59 -13.76
C TYR A 230 -2.58 8.32 -14.91
N GLY A 231 -1.46 9.02 -14.92
CA GLY A 231 -0.41 8.87 -15.92
C GLY A 231 0.53 10.07 -15.96
N VAL A 232 1.63 9.92 -16.71
CA VAL A 232 2.75 10.90 -16.76
C VAL A 232 2.29 12.29 -17.22
N ASP A 233 1.28 12.34 -18.11
CA ASP A 233 0.77 13.60 -18.67
C ASP A 233 -0.43 14.17 -17.91
N ALA A 234 -0.89 13.52 -16.85
CA ALA A 234 -2.06 13.95 -16.09
C ALA A 234 -1.93 15.39 -15.59
N GLY A 235 -0.76 15.75 -15.06
CA GLY A 235 -0.50 17.10 -14.57
C GLY A 235 -0.48 18.15 -15.70
N THR A 236 0.06 17.82 -16.88
CA THR A 236 0.06 18.74 -18.04
C THR A 236 -1.36 18.99 -18.51
N ARG A 237 -2.15 17.93 -18.71
CA ARG A 237 -3.57 18.09 -19.11
C ARG A 237 -4.38 18.84 -18.06
N ALA A 238 -4.13 18.62 -16.78
CA ALA A 238 -4.78 19.36 -15.72
C ALA A 238 -4.46 20.85 -15.79
N VAL A 239 -3.19 21.22 -15.97
CA VAL A 239 -2.76 22.62 -16.10
C VAL A 239 -3.38 23.26 -17.32
N GLU A 240 -3.39 22.63 -18.48
CA GLU A 240 -4.05 23.13 -19.70
C GLU A 240 -5.53 23.48 -19.45
N ARG A 241 -6.24 22.58 -18.76
CA ARG A 241 -7.65 22.82 -18.40
C ARG A 241 -7.82 23.97 -17.40
N LEU A 242 -6.94 24.04 -16.39
CA LEU A 242 -6.98 25.07 -15.35
C LEU A 242 -6.61 26.47 -15.90
N LEU A 243 -5.75 26.55 -16.92
CA LEU A 243 -5.41 27.83 -17.57
C LEU A 243 -6.48 28.28 -18.57
N ALA A 244 -7.35 27.40 -19.03
CA ALA A 244 -8.41 27.71 -19.97
C ALA A 244 -9.68 28.30 -19.33
N VAL A 245 -9.76 28.36 -17.98
CA VAL A 245 -10.92 28.96 -17.29
C VAL A 245 -10.78 30.48 -17.24
N ASP A 246 -11.90 31.20 -17.16
CA ASP A 246 -11.91 32.68 -17.15
C ASP A 246 -11.05 33.30 -16.04
N ARG A 247 -11.00 32.64 -14.89
CA ARG A 247 -10.19 33.02 -13.73
C ARG A 247 -9.37 31.83 -13.27
N PRO A 248 -8.12 31.70 -13.77
CA PRO A 248 -7.23 30.61 -13.42
C PRO A 248 -6.90 30.55 -11.92
N PRO A 249 -6.63 29.36 -11.36
CA PRO A 249 -6.24 29.25 -9.97
C PRO A 249 -4.83 29.78 -9.73
N THR A 250 -4.59 30.30 -8.54
CA THR A 250 -3.26 30.68 -8.06
C THR A 250 -2.60 29.60 -7.21
N ALA A 251 -3.35 28.57 -6.87
CA ALA A 251 -2.85 27.42 -6.13
C ALA A 251 -3.55 26.12 -6.54
N VAL A 252 -2.82 25.01 -6.41
CA VAL A 252 -3.31 23.66 -6.69
C VAL A 252 -3.03 22.75 -5.50
N PHE A 253 -4.08 22.03 -5.06
CA PHE A 253 -4.00 20.86 -4.21
C PHE A 253 -4.01 19.61 -5.09
N GLY A 254 -2.87 18.89 -5.13
CA GLY A 254 -2.74 17.62 -5.85
C GLY A 254 -3.20 16.45 -4.97
N TYR A 255 -3.95 15.53 -5.57
CA TYR A 255 -4.42 14.30 -4.91
C TYR A 255 -3.27 13.50 -4.27
N SER A 256 -2.12 13.44 -4.96
CA SER A 256 -0.89 12.80 -4.48
C SER A 256 0.32 13.67 -4.82
N ASP A 257 1.47 13.34 -4.27
CA ASP A 257 2.74 14.01 -4.59
C ASP A 257 3.14 13.79 -6.06
N GLU A 258 2.84 12.61 -6.62
CA GLU A 258 3.08 12.33 -8.03
C GLU A 258 2.25 13.25 -8.94
N ILE A 259 0.98 13.48 -8.59
CA ILE A 259 0.11 14.41 -9.32
C ILE A 259 0.56 15.86 -9.11
N ALA A 260 0.92 16.25 -7.90
CA ALA A 260 1.41 17.59 -7.59
C ALA A 260 2.73 17.90 -8.32
N ALA A 261 3.65 16.93 -8.40
CA ALA A 261 4.87 17.05 -9.20
C ALA A 261 4.56 17.15 -10.70
N ALA A 262 3.62 16.35 -11.21
CA ALA A 262 3.19 16.43 -12.61
C ALA A 262 2.54 17.78 -12.94
N VAL A 263 1.74 18.35 -12.03
CA VAL A 263 1.19 19.71 -12.14
C VAL A 263 2.33 20.73 -12.18
N SER A 264 3.34 20.62 -11.32
CA SER A 264 4.49 21.53 -11.30
C SER A 264 5.30 21.47 -12.60
N VAL A 265 5.44 20.29 -13.20
CA VAL A 265 6.06 20.13 -14.53
C VAL A 265 5.17 20.71 -15.62
N GLY A 266 3.86 20.47 -15.58
CA GLY A 266 2.88 21.04 -16.49
C GLY A 266 2.89 22.57 -16.46
N ALA A 267 2.87 23.18 -15.28
CA ALA A 267 2.97 24.64 -15.10
C ALA A 267 4.22 25.20 -15.76
N ARG A 268 5.38 24.57 -15.53
CA ARG A 268 6.65 24.99 -16.14
C ARG A 268 6.64 24.94 -17.66
N ARG A 269 5.99 23.94 -18.27
CA ARG A 269 5.82 23.85 -19.73
C ARG A 269 4.99 25.00 -20.31
N HIS A 270 4.12 25.61 -19.49
CA HIS A 270 3.33 26.78 -19.84
C HIS A 270 3.97 28.12 -19.40
N GLY A 271 5.24 28.10 -19.01
CA GLY A 271 5.97 29.30 -18.60
C GLY A 271 5.67 29.77 -17.18
N LEU A 272 4.95 28.99 -16.38
CA LEU A 272 4.66 29.30 -14.98
C LEU A 272 5.70 28.68 -14.06
N SER A 273 6.11 29.42 -13.04
CA SER A 273 6.99 28.94 -11.97
C SER A 273 6.22 28.55 -10.72
N VAL A 274 6.69 27.49 -10.07
CA VAL A 274 6.23 27.08 -8.73
C VAL A 274 7.34 27.45 -7.76
N PRO A 275 7.04 28.22 -6.72
CA PRO A 275 5.72 28.66 -6.25
C PRO A 275 5.27 30.04 -6.79
N ASP A 276 6.11 30.79 -7.52
CA ASP A 276 5.92 32.24 -7.78
C ASP A 276 4.63 32.57 -8.55
N ASP A 277 4.25 31.77 -9.54
CA ASP A 277 3.02 31.96 -10.32
C ASP A 277 1.91 31.02 -9.89
N LEU A 278 2.27 29.83 -9.37
CA LEU A 278 1.33 28.82 -8.94
C LEU A 278 1.86 28.09 -7.71
N SER A 279 1.19 28.22 -6.57
CA SER A 279 1.48 27.40 -5.40
C SER A 279 0.95 25.97 -5.59
N VAL A 280 1.73 24.97 -5.16
CA VAL A 280 1.34 23.57 -5.28
C VAL A 280 1.59 22.84 -3.95
N ILE A 281 0.62 22.05 -3.51
CA ILE A 281 0.74 21.17 -2.34
C ILE A 281 0.28 19.76 -2.72
N GLY A 282 1.02 18.74 -2.29
CA GLY A 282 0.70 17.34 -2.52
C GLY A 282 0.26 16.60 -1.26
N VAL A 283 0.11 15.30 -1.43
CA VAL A 283 -0.15 14.31 -0.37
C VAL A 283 0.77 13.13 -0.61
N ASP A 284 1.23 12.48 0.40
CA ASP A 284 1.91 11.20 0.56
C ASP A 284 3.16 11.30 1.44
N GLY A 285 3.94 12.39 1.32
CA GLY A 285 5.28 12.49 1.89
C GLY A 285 6.33 11.77 1.02
N HIS A 286 6.09 11.70 -0.30
CA HIS A 286 6.99 11.03 -1.24
C HIS A 286 8.42 11.61 -1.15
N PRO A 287 9.48 10.78 -1.01
CA PRO A 287 10.86 11.27 -0.90
C PRO A 287 11.30 12.17 -2.07
N MET A 288 10.83 11.86 -3.29
CA MET A 288 11.13 12.68 -4.47
C MET A 288 10.59 14.10 -4.37
N SER A 289 9.59 14.36 -3.54
CA SER A 289 9.03 15.70 -3.32
C SER A 289 10.07 16.69 -2.77
N GLU A 290 11.12 16.19 -2.10
CA GLU A 290 12.26 17.01 -1.67
C GLU A 290 13.05 17.58 -2.87
N LEU A 291 13.26 16.76 -3.91
CA LEU A 291 13.98 17.20 -5.12
C LEU A 291 13.22 18.26 -5.91
N PHE A 292 11.90 18.26 -5.81
CA PHE A 292 11.04 19.24 -6.48
C PHE A 292 10.73 20.46 -5.59
N GLY A 293 11.23 20.50 -4.35
CA GLY A 293 10.84 21.51 -3.38
C GLY A 293 9.34 21.51 -3.09
N LEU A 294 8.67 20.33 -3.21
CA LEU A 294 7.23 20.20 -3.12
C LEU A 294 6.77 19.98 -1.67
N SER A 295 5.99 20.92 -1.16
CA SER A 295 5.31 20.83 0.12
C SER A 295 4.22 19.77 0.07
N THR A 296 4.07 18.96 1.13
CA THR A 296 3.19 17.81 1.14
C THR A 296 2.55 17.55 2.49
N MET A 297 1.42 16.88 2.47
CA MET A 297 0.82 16.23 3.63
C MET A 297 1.35 14.79 3.71
N ASP A 298 2.35 14.56 4.56
CA ASP A 298 2.91 13.22 4.79
C ASP A 298 1.91 12.36 5.57
N GLN A 299 1.45 11.29 4.95
CA GLN A 299 0.50 10.34 5.54
C GLN A 299 1.17 9.15 6.24
N ASN A 300 2.50 9.14 6.30
CA ASN A 300 3.30 8.13 6.99
C ASN A 300 2.96 6.69 6.56
N VAL A 301 3.12 6.42 5.27
CA VAL A 301 2.74 5.14 4.64
C VAL A 301 3.46 3.95 5.27
N GLU A 302 4.74 4.10 5.62
CA GLU A 302 5.49 3.03 6.28
C GLU A 302 4.88 2.65 7.63
N ARG A 303 4.46 3.64 8.42
CA ARG A 303 3.79 3.38 9.70
C ARG A 303 2.44 2.69 9.51
N GLN A 304 1.68 3.06 8.48
CA GLN A 304 0.44 2.37 8.15
C GLN A 304 0.70 0.89 7.83
N ALA A 305 1.76 0.60 7.07
CA ALA A 305 2.16 -0.77 6.75
C ALA A 305 2.54 -1.58 8.00
N GLU A 306 3.38 -1.02 8.87
CA GLU A 306 3.81 -1.65 10.12
C GLU A 306 2.60 -1.99 11.03
N GLU A 307 1.68 -1.05 11.21
CA GLU A 307 0.49 -1.27 12.02
C GLU A 307 -0.43 -2.34 11.40
N ALA A 308 -0.62 -2.31 10.07
CA ALA A 308 -1.46 -3.30 9.39
C ALA A 308 -0.85 -4.71 9.48
N ALA A 309 0.45 -4.86 9.29
CA ALA A 309 1.16 -6.13 9.50
C ALA A 309 1.02 -6.61 10.94
N GLY A 310 1.22 -5.73 11.92
CA GLY A 310 1.04 -6.05 13.34
C GLY A 310 -0.39 -6.51 13.68
N ILE A 311 -1.41 -5.89 13.08
CA ILE A 311 -2.80 -6.34 13.21
C ILE A 311 -2.97 -7.74 12.60
N ALA A 312 -2.46 -7.99 11.40
CA ALA A 312 -2.56 -9.29 10.74
C ALA A 312 -1.91 -10.39 11.58
N VAL A 313 -0.71 -10.16 12.11
CA VAL A 313 0.01 -11.10 12.98
C VAL A 313 -0.79 -11.45 14.24
N ARG A 314 -1.35 -10.45 14.92
CA ARG A 314 -2.20 -10.68 16.12
C ARG A 314 -3.44 -11.51 15.78
N LEU A 315 -4.08 -11.22 14.65
CA LEU A 315 -5.25 -11.99 14.20
C LEU A 315 -4.90 -13.44 13.86
N ILE A 316 -3.75 -13.70 13.22
CA ILE A 316 -3.25 -15.06 12.94
C ILE A 316 -3.04 -15.82 14.27
N ARG A 317 -2.52 -15.15 15.30
CA ARG A 317 -2.30 -15.71 16.65
C ARG A 317 -3.59 -15.88 17.48
N GLY A 318 -4.73 -15.43 16.96
CA GLY A 318 -6.00 -15.49 17.68
C GLY A 318 -6.07 -14.53 18.88
N GLU A 319 -5.29 -13.46 18.88
CA GLU A 319 -5.27 -12.50 19.98
C GLU A 319 -6.55 -11.65 19.99
N PRO A 320 -7.22 -11.51 21.15
CA PRO A 320 -8.46 -10.76 21.26
C PRO A 320 -8.21 -9.24 21.21
N GLY A 321 -9.24 -8.48 20.82
CA GLY A 321 -9.26 -7.02 20.98
C GLY A 321 -8.45 -6.25 19.94
N THR A 322 -8.17 -6.84 18.78
CA THR A 322 -7.53 -6.16 17.67
C THR A 322 -8.38 -4.98 17.20
N ARG A 323 -7.84 -3.77 17.30
CA ARG A 323 -8.54 -2.51 16.97
C ARG A 323 -7.95 -1.88 15.73
N SER A 324 -8.79 -1.10 15.03
CA SER A 324 -8.34 -0.22 13.96
C SER A 324 -7.42 0.88 14.50
N VAL A 325 -6.47 1.31 13.69
CA VAL A 325 -5.48 2.32 14.03
C VAL A 325 -5.57 3.47 13.04
N ARG A 326 -5.69 4.70 13.57
CA ARG A 326 -5.56 5.91 12.76
C ARG A 326 -4.17 6.50 12.90
N VAL A 327 -3.42 6.54 11.81
CA VAL A 327 -2.08 7.13 11.74
C VAL A 327 -2.22 8.65 11.56
N ARG A 328 -1.37 9.42 12.24
CA ARG A 328 -1.38 10.88 12.11
C ARG A 328 -0.63 11.30 10.86
N HIS A 329 -1.21 12.21 10.10
CA HIS A 329 -0.53 12.93 9.03
C HIS A 329 0.22 14.16 9.57
N ARG A 330 1.18 14.66 8.83
CA ARG A 330 1.90 15.91 9.14
C ARG A 330 2.14 16.73 7.86
N PHE A 331 2.17 18.03 8.01
CA PHE A 331 2.61 18.91 6.93
C PHE A 331 4.14 18.97 6.88
N VAL A 332 4.71 18.86 5.68
CA VAL A 332 6.13 19.04 5.39
C VAL A 332 6.25 20.19 4.42
N ASP A 333 6.77 21.32 4.92
CA ASP A 333 7.00 22.50 4.10
C ASP A 333 8.33 22.37 3.34
N ARG A 334 8.28 22.63 2.03
CA ARG A 334 9.46 22.65 1.15
C ARG A 334 9.49 23.87 0.25
N GLY A 335 8.63 24.85 0.51
CA GLY A 335 8.63 26.15 -0.16
C GLY A 335 7.81 26.22 -1.46
N SER A 336 7.00 25.20 -1.80
CA SER A 336 6.11 25.26 -2.98
C SER A 336 4.81 26.01 -2.74
N VAL A 337 4.64 26.60 -1.56
CA VAL A 337 3.47 27.40 -1.20
C VAL A 337 3.94 28.78 -0.75
N GLN A 338 3.51 29.83 -1.45
CA GLN A 338 3.82 31.24 -1.16
C GLN A 338 2.56 32.10 -1.39
N PRO A 339 2.50 33.34 -0.87
CA PRO A 339 1.40 34.24 -1.19
C PRO A 339 1.25 34.44 -2.70
N PRO A 340 0.02 34.54 -3.22
CA PRO A 340 -0.20 34.80 -4.63
C PRO A 340 0.36 36.18 -5.01
N ARG A 341 0.86 36.30 -6.24
CA ARG A 341 1.23 37.63 -6.79
C ARG A 341 0.00 38.52 -6.80
N PRO A 342 0.15 39.85 -6.53
CA PRO A 342 -0.92 40.78 -6.77
C PRO A 342 -1.40 40.64 -8.23
N GLN A 343 -2.72 40.53 -8.42
CA GLN A 343 -3.30 40.61 -9.76
C GLN A 343 -3.45 42.10 -10.08
N ASP A 344 -2.76 42.55 -11.12
CA ASP A 344 -2.87 43.92 -11.64
C ASP A 344 -4.26 44.21 -12.25
#